data_dd58c5c92e5f932c3dd8b5c521ac71e5
#
_entry.id   dd58c5c92e5f932c3dd8b5c521ac71e5
#
_cell.length_a   1.000
_cell.length_b   1.000
_cell.length_c   1.000
_cell.angle_alpha   90.00
_cell.angle_beta   90.00
_cell.angle_gamma   90.00
#
_symmetry.space_group_name_H-M   'P 1'
#
loop_
_entity.id
_entity.type
_entity.pdbx_description
1 polymer ?
#
loop_
_entity_poly.entity_id
_entity_poly.type
_entity_poly.pdbx_seq_one_letter_code
_entity_poly.pdbx_strand_id
1 'polypeptide(L)'
;GDVYKRQEHMVLGKELTEQEISEGFGRAAQKLKEGQQFAFVLKKDFLEIEEKSIYVNDNSLIREDVIAQIIESLDESDVVVSTTGKISREVYEQSDRINGSHAQDFLTVGGMGHASMIAFGIAENAKEKRVYCMDGDGAELMHMGSLAFIAKQKPQNFVHICLNNEAHESVGGMPTGCVGLSYAEVARTVGYEAVYYIDTMEELKQVLHDIKPE
;
A
#
# COMPACT_ATOMS: atom_id res chain seq x y z
N GLY A 1 6.55 20.05 -4.08
CA GLY A 1 7.69 20.89 -3.88
C GLY A 1 7.76 22.09 -4.80
N ASP A 2 7.66 21.93 -6.13
CA ASP A 2 7.88 23.07 -7.05
C ASP A 2 6.62 23.91 -7.32
N VAL A 3 5.44 23.38 -7.05
CA VAL A 3 4.18 24.09 -7.33
C VAL A 3 4.07 25.36 -6.50
N TYR A 4 4.37 25.32 -5.23
CA TYR A 4 4.26 26.49 -4.36
C TYR A 4 5.50 27.39 -4.35
N LYS A 5 6.61 27.02 -4.95
CA LYS A 5 7.77 27.90 -5.12
C LYS A 5 7.52 29.02 -6.12
N ARG A 6 6.55 28.85 -7.04
CA ARG A 6 6.22 29.79 -8.11
C ARG A 6 4.83 30.40 -8.00
N GLN A 7 4.01 29.97 -7.03
CA GLN A 7 2.70 30.49 -6.81
C GLN A 7 2.60 31.18 -5.44
N GLU A 8 1.68 32.11 -5.31
CA GLU A 8 1.41 32.78 -4.05
C GLU A 8 0.89 31.79 -3.04
N HIS A 9 1.41 31.85 -1.83
CA HIS A 9 1.02 30.94 -0.76
C HIS A 9 1.00 31.63 0.60
N MET A 10 0.33 31.00 1.54
CA MET A 10 0.35 31.38 2.95
C MET A 10 0.64 30.16 3.81
N VAL A 11 1.58 30.32 4.75
CA VAL A 11 1.87 29.28 5.74
C VAL A 11 0.96 29.49 6.94
N LEU A 12 0.14 28.47 7.26
CA LEU A 12 -0.75 28.47 8.42
C LEU A 12 -0.06 27.79 9.61
N GLY A 13 0.06 28.52 10.71
CA GLY A 13 0.65 28.04 11.95
C GLY A 13 -0.09 28.60 13.16
N LYS A 14 0.12 28.00 14.34
CA LYS A 14 -0.55 28.40 15.60
C LYS A 14 -0.24 29.84 16.05
N GLU A 15 0.78 30.44 15.47
CA GLU A 15 1.17 31.83 15.72
C GLU A 15 0.27 32.86 15.05
N LEU A 16 -0.55 32.46 14.08
CA LEU A 16 -1.43 33.38 13.35
C LEU A 16 -2.70 33.70 14.11
N THR A 17 -3.14 34.93 14.00
CA THR A 17 -4.45 35.38 14.49
C THR A 17 -5.55 34.97 13.52
N GLU A 18 -6.78 34.89 14.00
CA GLU A 18 -7.98 34.65 13.16
C GLU A 18 -8.11 35.71 12.06
N GLN A 19 -7.75 36.97 12.35
CA GLN A 19 -7.79 38.03 11.35
C GLN A 19 -6.80 37.78 10.21
N GLU A 20 -5.55 37.43 10.51
CA GLU A 20 -4.54 37.13 9.49
C GLU A 20 -4.92 35.93 8.63
N ILE A 21 -5.54 34.91 9.24
CA ILE A 21 -6.08 33.74 8.53
C ILE A 21 -7.19 34.17 7.59
N SER A 22 -8.16 34.97 8.07
CA SER A 22 -9.28 35.49 7.28
C SER A 22 -8.81 36.34 6.10
N GLU A 23 -7.82 37.21 6.30
CA GLU A 23 -7.19 38.00 5.24
C GLU A 23 -6.51 37.12 4.20
N GLY A 24 -5.85 36.04 4.64
CA GLY A 24 -5.26 35.03 3.77
C GLY A 24 -6.29 34.34 2.86
N PHE A 25 -7.42 33.94 3.41
CA PHE A 25 -8.55 33.40 2.63
C PHE A 25 -9.13 34.44 1.65
N GLY A 26 -9.21 35.71 2.05
CA GLY A 26 -9.64 36.78 1.18
C GLY A 26 -8.70 36.95 -0.03
N ARG A 27 -7.37 36.95 0.19
CA ARG A 27 -6.37 37.00 -0.90
C ARG A 27 -6.50 35.79 -1.80
N ALA A 28 -6.63 34.58 -1.25
CA ALA A 28 -6.80 33.37 -2.03
C ALA A 28 -8.05 33.45 -2.92
N ALA A 29 -9.17 33.88 -2.36
CA ALA A 29 -10.43 34.05 -3.11
C ALA A 29 -10.27 35.06 -4.28
N GLN A 30 -9.53 36.15 -4.07
CA GLN A 30 -9.25 37.14 -5.11
C GLN A 30 -8.40 36.52 -6.24
N LYS A 31 -7.32 35.81 -5.91
CA LYS A 31 -6.46 35.12 -6.88
C LYS A 31 -7.23 34.09 -7.72
N LEU A 32 -8.10 33.31 -7.08
CA LEU A 32 -8.95 32.37 -7.80
C LEU A 32 -9.90 33.05 -8.80
N LYS A 33 -10.46 34.23 -8.46
CA LYS A 33 -11.27 35.01 -9.38
C LYS A 33 -10.47 35.53 -10.59
N GLU A 34 -9.18 35.77 -10.42
CA GLU A 34 -8.24 36.16 -11.47
C GLU A 34 -7.72 34.97 -12.30
N GLY A 35 -8.21 33.76 -12.06
CA GLY A 35 -7.74 32.52 -12.72
C GLY A 35 -6.37 32.05 -12.25
N GLN A 36 -5.88 32.57 -11.11
CA GLN A 36 -4.59 32.20 -10.53
C GLN A 36 -4.77 31.15 -9.44
N GLN A 37 -3.70 30.43 -9.13
CA GLN A 37 -3.67 29.46 -8.05
C GLN A 37 -3.14 30.12 -6.77
N PHE A 38 -3.60 29.60 -5.60
CA PHE A 38 -3.10 29.95 -4.29
C PHE A 38 -2.90 28.68 -3.45
N ALA A 39 -1.85 28.61 -2.65
CA ALA A 39 -1.58 27.47 -1.78
C ALA A 39 -1.63 27.86 -0.29
N PHE A 40 -2.29 27.05 0.52
CA PHE A 40 -2.14 27.09 1.95
C PHE A 40 -1.23 25.92 2.40
N VAL A 41 -0.17 26.26 3.14
CA VAL A 41 0.76 25.30 3.71
C VAL A 41 0.50 25.22 5.20
N LEU A 42 -0.05 24.10 5.66
CA LEU A 42 -0.35 23.90 7.07
C LEU A 42 0.91 23.37 7.77
N LYS A 43 1.36 24.06 8.82
CA LYS A 43 2.39 23.54 9.72
C LYS A 43 1.87 22.30 10.45
N LYS A 44 2.78 21.43 10.82
CA LYS A 44 2.46 20.28 11.67
C LYS A 44 1.74 20.75 12.94
N ASP A 45 0.73 20.01 13.35
CA ASP A 45 -0.08 20.27 14.54
C ASP A 45 -0.87 21.59 14.51
N PHE A 46 -1.06 22.23 13.33
CA PHE A 46 -1.91 23.40 13.17
C PHE A 46 -3.40 23.06 13.30
N LEU A 47 -3.81 21.91 12.72
CA LEU A 47 -5.16 21.38 12.88
C LEU A 47 -5.13 20.27 13.92
N GLU A 48 -6.05 20.33 14.85
CA GLU A 48 -6.27 19.32 15.88
C GLU A 48 -7.70 18.79 15.75
N ILE A 49 -7.87 17.50 16.00
CA ILE A 49 -9.19 16.86 16.13
C ILE A 49 -9.31 16.32 17.55
N GLU A 50 -10.44 16.56 18.19
CA GLU A 50 -10.70 16.13 19.56
C GLU A 50 -10.85 14.60 19.65
N GLU A 51 -11.42 13.98 18.62
CA GLU A 51 -11.62 12.54 18.54
C GLU A 51 -10.71 11.93 17.46
N LYS A 52 -9.89 10.95 17.87
CA LYS A 52 -9.13 10.09 16.94
C LYS A 52 -9.94 8.82 16.74
N SER A 53 -10.47 8.62 15.55
CA SER A 53 -10.98 7.32 15.17
C SER A 53 -9.79 6.37 14.97
N ILE A 54 -9.58 5.47 15.91
CA ILE A 54 -8.59 4.40 15.80
C ILE A 54 -9.37 3.13 15.49
N TYR A 55 -9.08 2.53 14.34
CA TYR A 55 -9.58 1.20 14.04
C TYR A 55 -8.78 0.17 14.85
N VAL A 56 -9.48 -0.69 15.54
CA VAL A 56 -8.89 -1.79 16.32
C VAL A 56 -9.46 -3.08 15.74
N ASN A 57 -8.59 -4.02 15.42
CA ASN A 57 -8.95 -5.37 15.03
C ASN A 57 -8.36 -6.40 16.02
N ASP A 58 -8.79 -7.63 15.91
CA ASP A 58 -8.34 -8.76 16.71
C ASP A 58 -7.39 -9.71 15.95
N ASN A 59 -6.79 -9.24 14.87
CA ASN A 59 -5.85 -10.00 14.07
C ASN A 59 -4.65 -10.45 14.91
N SER A 60 -4.36 -11.75 14.88
CA SER A 60 -3.26 -12.34 15.64
C SER A 60 -1.91 -12.22 14.94
N LEU A 61 -1.90 -12.07 13.61
CA LEU A 61 -0.68 -11.96 12.81
C LEU A 61 -0.16 -10.52 12.81
N ILE A 62 1.14 -10.39 13.03
CA ILE A 62 1.87 -9.14 12.86
C ILE A 62 2.39 -9.09 11.44
N ARG A 63 2.08 -8.02 10.69
CA ARG A 63 2.44 -7.89 9.28
C ARG A 63 3.95 -8.02 9.05
N GLU A 64 4.75 -7.42 9.90
CA GLU A 64 6.21 -7.48 9.79
C GLU A 64 6.74 -8.91 9.89
N ASP A 65 6.19 -9.73 10.80
CA ASP A 65 6.56 -11.14 10.94
C ASP A 65 6.10 -11.96 9.73
N VAL A 66 4.93 -11.65 9.17
CA VAL A 66 4.43 -12.28 7.93
C VAL A 66 5.36 -11.97 6.77
N ILE A 67 5.76 -10.71 6.59
CA ILE A 67 6.71 -10.28 5.55
C ILE A 67 8.06 -10.97 5.72
N ALA A 68 8.58 -11.03 6.95
CA ALA A 68 9.83 -11.73 7.25
C ALA A 68 9.74 -13.21 6.85
N GLN A 69 8.67 -13.91 7.22
CA GLN A 69 8.47 -15.31 6.86
C GLN A 69 8.38 -15.55 5.35
N ILE A 70 7.75 -14.62 4.61
CA ILE A 70 7.70 -14.70 3.15
C ILE A 70 9.10 -14.55 2.57
N ILE A 71 9.87 -13.52 3.00
CA ILE A 71 11.24 -13.28 2.52
C ILE A 71 12.17 -14.45 2.83
N GLU A 72 12.08 -15.06 4.02
CA GLU A 72 12.82 -16.27 4.39
C GLU A 72 12.49 -17.47 3.51
N SER A 73 11.32 -17.51 2.90
CA SER A 73 10.87 -18.60 2.04
C SER A 73 11.26 -18.43 0.57
N LEU A 74 11.78 -17.29 0.15
CA LEU A 74 12.11 -17.01 -1.25
C LEU A 74 13.33 -17.84 -1.71
N ASP A 75 13.29 -18.25 -2.96
CA ASP A 75 14.44 -18.78 -3.67
C ASP A 75 15.24 -17.63 -4.31
N GLU A 76 16.52 -17.84 -4.63
CA GLU A 76 17.41 -16.77 -5.16
C GLU A 76 16.89 -16.11 -6.45
N SER A 77 16.11 -16.84 -7.25
CA SER A 77 15.54 -16.34 -8.51
C SER A 77 14.22 -15.59 -8.34
N ASP A 78 13.57 -15.70 -7.18
CA ASP A 78 12.26 -15.09 -6.93
C ASP A 78 12.33 -13.57 -6.92
N VAL A 79 11.20 -12.91 -7.19
CA VAL A 79 11.07 -11.46 -7.17
C VAL A 79 9.91 -11.06 -6.27
N VAL A 80 10.14 -10.07 -5.44
CA VAL A 80 9.11 -9.44 -4.60
C VAL A 80 8.73 -8.08 -5.18
N VAL A 81 7.45 -7.86 -5.39
CA VAL A 81 6.89 -6.55 -5.73
C VAL A 81 5.98 -6.14 -4.58
N SER A 82 6.27 -5.03 -3.94
CA SER A 82 5.48 -4.56 -2.81
C SER A 82 4.74 -3.26 -3.09
N THR A 83 3.54 -3.13 -2.51
CA THR A 83 2.76 -1.91 -2.58
C THR A 83 3.41 -0.78 -1.78
N THR A 84 3.10 0.47 -2.14
CA THR A 84 3.64 1.66 -1.46
C THR A 84 3.22 1.73 0.01
N GLY A 85 4.00 2.43 0.81
CA GLY A 85 3.71 2.71 2.22
C GLY A 85 4.52 1.86 3.18
N LYS A 86 3.90 1.37 4.25
CA LYS A 86 4.58 0.57 5.28
C LYS A 86 5.07 -0.76 4.74
N ILE A 87 4.29 -1.43 3.90
CA ILE A 87 4.66 -2.74 3.33
C ILE A 87 6.00 -2.66 2.60
N SER A 88 6.20 -1.68 1.70
CA SER A 88 7.50 -1.52 1.02
C SER A 88 8.66 -1.24 1.99
N ARG A 89 8.41 -0.50 3.07
CA ARG A 89 9.46 -0.22 4.07
C ARG A 89 9.81 -1.47 4.86
N GLU A 90 8.81 -2.22 5.28
CA GLU A 90 9.00 -3.48 6.01
C GLU A 90 9.66 -4.54 5.12
N VAL A 91 9.30 -4.64 3.84
CA VAL A 91 10.01 -5.50 2.87
C VAL A 91 11.49 -5.08 2.78
N TYR A 92 11.76 -3.78 2.64
CA TYR A 92 13.14 -3.27 2.62
C TYR A 92 13.93 -3.68 3.86
N GLU A 93 13.37 -3.43 5.06
CA GLU A 93 14.03 -3.73 6.34
C GLU A 93 14.25 -5.23 6.53
N GLN A 94 13.27 -6.06 6.15
CA GLN A 94 13.40 -7.51 6.28
C GLN A 94 14.37 -8.11 5.25
N SER A 95 14.36 -7.63 4.00
CA SER A 95 15.34 -8.06 2.98
C SER A 95 16.77 -7.70 3.39
N ASP A 96 17.00 -6.51 3.93
CA ASP A 96 18.30 -6.10 4.47
C ASP A 96 18.75 -7.01 5.63
N ARG A 97 17.84 -7.27 6.57
CA ARG A 97 18.12 -8.09 7.75
C ARG A 97 18.38 -9.58 7.40
N ILE A 98 17.63 -10.16 6.49
CA ILE A 98 17.65 -11.60 6.17
C ILE A 98 18.66 -11.90 5.10
N ASN A 99 18.65 -11.15 4.00
CA ASN A 99 19.45 -11.42 2.81
C ASN A 99 20.69 -10.51 2.67
N GLY A 100 20.72 -9.37 3.40
CA GLY A 100 21.74 -8.34 3.20
C GLY A 100 21.75 -7.75 1.79
N SER A 101 20.62 -7.83 1.06
CA SER A 101 20.52 -7.49 -0.35
C SER A 101 19.07 -7.17 -0.74
N HIS A 102 18.91 -6.28 -1.70
CA HIS A 102 17.64 -5.92 -2.33
C HIS A 102 17.55 -6.36 -3.81
N ALA A 103 18.36 -7.32 -4.22
CA ALA A 103 18.41 -7.76 -5.62
C ALA A 103 17.09 -8.39 -6.11
N GLN A 104 16.26 -8.85 -5.19
CA GLN A 104 14.95 -9.45 -5.46
C GLN A 104 13.78 -8.47 -5.31
N ASP A 105 14.02 -7.25 -4.81
CA ASP A 105 12.99 -6.33 -4.40
C ASP A 105 12.63 -5.31 -5.48
N PHE A 106 11.35 -5.20 -5.78
CA PHE A 106 10.77 -4.07 -6.52
C PHE A 106 9.81 -3.32 -5.58
N LEU A 107 10.33 -2.28 -4.94
CA LEU A 107 9.60 -1.50 -3.95
C LEU A 107 8.90 -0.31 -4.60
N THR A 108 7.57 -0.26 -4.56
CA THR A 108 6.84 0.89 -5.12
C THR A 108 6.84 2.05 -4.14
N VAL A 109 7.17 3.25 -4.61
CA VAL A 109 7.19 4.48 -3.81
C VAL A 109 5.88 5.28 -3.95
N GLY A 110 5.22 5.13 -5.06
CA GLY A 110 3.95 5.78 -5.39
C GLY A 110 3.05 4.83 -6.18
N GLY A 111 1.97 5.35 -6.77
CA GLY A 111 1.07 4.54 -7.56
C GLY A 111 0.34 3.46 -6.74
N MET A 112 -0.21 3.84 -5.59
CA MET A 112 -1.00 2.95 -4.74
C MET A 112 -2.04 2.17 -5.56
N GLY A 113 -2.13 0.85 -5.37
CA GLY A 113 -3.02 -0.05 -6.10
C GLY A 113 -2.50 -0.55 -7.45
N HIS A 114 -1.23 -0.25 -7.82
CA HIS A 114 -0.65 -0.70 -9.08
C HIS A 114 0.37 -1.83 -8.92
N ALA A 115 0.70 -2.23 -7.70
CA ALA A 115 1.71 -3.26 -7.44
C ALA A 115 1.35 -4.59 -8.12
N SER A 116 0.09 -5.01 -8.07
CA SER A 116 -0.39 -6.24 -8.71
C SER A 116 -0.17 -6.25 -10.22
N MET A 117 -0.40 -5.14 -10.90
CA MET A 117 -0.18 -5.05 -12.35
C MET A 117 1.30 -4.94 -12.73
N ILE A 118 2.13 -4.32 -11.88
CA ILE A 118 3.59 -4.31 -12.05
C ILE A 118 4.14 -5.74 -11.89
N ALA A 119 3.74 -6.44 -10.83
CA ALA A 119 4.13 -7.82 -10.56
C ALA A 119 3.67 -8.76 -11.68
N PHE A 120 2.44 -8.59 -12.16
CA PHE A 120 1.93 -9.32 -13.33
C PHE A 120 2.79 -9.07 -14.58
N GLY A 121 3.15 -7.81 -14.85
CA GLY A 121 4.03 -7.47 -15.97
C GLY A 121 5.39 -8.15 -15.89
N ILE A 122 5.98 -8.25 -14.69
CA ILE A 122 7.23 -8.99 -14.47
C ILE A 122 6.99 -10.49 -14.69
N ALA A 123 5.94 -11.08 -14.13
CA ALA A 123 5.63 -12.50 -14.29
C ALA A 123 5.41 -12.91 -15.75
N GLU A 124 4.82 -12.04 -16.56
CA GLU A 124 4.63 -12.28 -17.99
C GLU A 124 5.93 -12.26 -18.78
N ASN A 125 6.92 -11.46 -18.39
CA ASN A 125 8.17 -11.28 -19.11
C ASN A 125 9.36 -12.05 -18.53
N ALA A 126 9.22 -12.66 -17.34
CA ALA A 126 10.25 -13.45 -16.67
C ALA A 126 9.67 -14.79 -16.19
N LYS A 127 9.33 -15.66 -17.13
CA LYS A 127 8.60 -16.92 -16.85
C LYS A 127 9.37 -17.90 -15.97
N GLU A 128 10.70 -17.78 -15.94
CA GLU A 128 11.60 -18.56 -15.11
C GLU A 128 11.66 -18.11 -13.66
N LYS A 129 11.09 -16.92 -13.36
CA LYS A 129 11.06 -16.35 -12.01
C LYS A 129 9.66 -16.49 -11.41
N ARG A 130 9.59 -16.81 -10.13
CA ARG A 130 8.34 -16.62 -9.38
C ARG A 130 8.27 -15.20 -8.88
N VAL A 131 7.10 -14.60 -8.99
CA VAL A 131 6.84 -13.21 -8.61
C VAL A 131 5.82 -13.17 -7.49
N TYR A 132 6.25 -12.69 -6.34
CA TYR A 132 5.42 -12.44 -5.17
C TYR A 132 4.98 -10.99 -5.16
N CYS A 133 3.68 -10.75 -5.27
CA CYS A 133 3.09 -9.42 -5.10
C CYS A 133 2.57 -9.28 -3.67
N MET A 134 3.18 -8.41 -2.88
CA MET A 134 2.69 -8.05 -1.54
C MET A 134 1.88 -6.76 -1.64
N ASP A 135 0.57 -6.89 -1.59
CA ASP A 135 -0.36 -5.76 -1.63
C ASP A 135 -1.02 -5.53 -0.26
N GLY A 136 -1.66 -4.40 -0.08
CA GLY A 136 -2.44 -4.07 1.10
C GLY A 136 -3.91 -3.91 0.74
N ASP A 137 -4.79 -4.15 1.69
CA ASP A 137 -6.25 -4.07 1.51
C ASP A 137 -6.72 -2.75 0.87
N GLY A 138 -6.28 -1.62 1.40
CA GLY A 138 -6.64 -0.31 0.86
C GLY A 138 -6.05 -0.05 -0.53
N ALA A 139 -4.86 -0.58 -0.85
CA ALA A 139 -4.25 -0.47 -2.16
C ALA A 139 -4.98 -1.34 -3.18
N GLU A 140 -5.25 -2.59 -2.83
CA GLU A 140 -6.00 -3.52 -3.67
C GLU A 140 -7.39 -2.99 -4.03
N LEU A 141 -8.09 -2.39 -3.06
CA LEU A 141 -9.41 -1.79 -3.28
C LEU A 141 -9.38 -0.69 -4.36
N MET A 142 -8.31 0.10 -4.43
CA MET A 142 -8.21 1.22 -5.39
C MET A 142 -8.28 0.74 -6.85
N HIS A 143 -7.75 -0.43 -7.14
CA HIS A 143 -7.69 -1.00 -8.49
C HIS A 143 -8.12 -2.47 -8.53
N MET A 144 -9.12 -2.85 -7.74
CA MET A 144 -9.60 -4.24 -7.59
C MET A 144 -9.97 -4.92 -8.93
N GLY A 145 -10.28 -4.15 -9.96
CA GLY A 145 -10.49 -4.66 -11.32
C GLY A 145 -9.28 -5.37 -11.92
N SER A 146 -8.06 -5.11 -11.41
CA SER A 146 -6.83 -5.80 -11.82
C SER A 146 -6.88 -7.31 -11.50
N LEU A 147 -7.52 -7.69 -10.40
CA LEU A 147 -7.71 -9.10 -10.03
C LEU A 147 -8.40 -9.90 -11.13
N ALA A 148 -9.49 -9.37 -11.69
CA ALA A 148 -10.21 -10.04 -12.76
C ALA A 148 -9.36 -10.20 -14.04
N PHE A 149 -8.53 -9.19 -14.35
CA PHE A 149 -7.61 -9.25 -15.47
C PHE A 149 -6.53 -10.30 -15.25
N ILE A 150 -5.86 -10.30 -14.11
CA ILE A 150 -4.80 -11.25 -13.74
C ILE A 150 -5.35 -12.66 -13.73
N ALA A 151 -6.50 -12.90 -13.08
CA ALA A 151 -7.17 -14.21 -13.05
C ALA A 151 -7.47 -14.76 -14.45
N LYS A 152 -7.86 -13.89 -15.39
CA LYS A 152 -8.09 -14.28 -16.79
C LYS A 152 -6.82 -14.72 -17.52
N GLN A 153 -5.67 -14.11 -17.19
CA GLN A 153 -4.39 -14.43 -17.83
C GLN A 153 -3.73 -15.69 -17.25
N LYS A 154 -4.10 -16.09 -16.02
CA LYS A 154 -3.61 -17.30 -15.33
C LYS A 154 -2.07 -17.45 -15.31
N PRO A 155 -1.33 -16.43 -14.84
CA PRO A 155 0.12 -16.53 -14.78
C PRO A 155 0.53 -17.61 -13.76
N GLN A 156 1.28 -18.61 -14.21
CA GLN A 156 1.64 -19.79 -13.41
C GLN A 156 2.75 -19.51 -12.36
N ASN A 157 3.44 -18.41 -12.51
CA ASN A 157 4.57 -17.98 -11.69
C ASN A 157 4.24 -16.74 -10.82
N PHE A 158 2.97 -16.48 -10.56
CA PHE A 158 2.52 -15.29 -9.84
C PHE A 158 1.83 -15.66 -8.53
N VAL A 159 2.31 -15.11 -7.44
CA VAL A 159 1.72 -15.28 -6.10
C VAL A 159 1.25 -13.91 -5.61
N HIS A 160 -0.05 -13.75 -5.41
CA HIS A 160 -0.64 -12.51 -4.93
C HIS A 160 -0.99 -12.63 -3.45
N ILE A 161 -0.43 -11.75 -2.63
CA ILE A 161 -0.60 -11.73 -1.18
C ILE A 161 -1.23 -10.39 -0.79
N CYS A 162 -2.45 -10.42 -0.27
CA CYS A 162 -3.11 -9.24 0.27
C CYS A 162 -2.98 -9.23 1.79
N LEU A 163 -2.19 -8.29 2.31
CA LEU A 163 -2.00 -8.07 3.74
C LEU A 163 -3.13 -7.17 4.24
N ASN A 164 -4.18 -7.79 4.80
CA ASN A 164 -5.40 -7.11 5.21
C ASN A 164 -5.41 -6.81 6.70
N ASN A 165 -5.30 -5.54 7.07
CA ASN A 165 -5.48 -5.05 8.44
C ASN A 165 -6.67 -4.10 8.59
N GLU A 166 -7.44 -3.91 7.53
CA GLU A 166 -8.62 -3.04 7.45
C GLU A 166 -8.35 -1.57 7.86
N ALA A 167 -7.09 -1.13 7.86
CA ALA A 167 -6.70 0.19 8.35
C ALA A 167 -5.66 0.91 7.48
N HIS A 168 -5.86 2.20 7.29
CA HIS A 168 -4.88 3.11 6.67
C HIS A 168 -3.82 3.55 7.68
N GLU A 169 -2.94 2.66 8.09
CA GLU A 169 -1.94 2.93 9.13
C GLU A 169 -0.99 4.09 8.82
N SER A 170 -0.64 4.30 7.56
CA SER A 170 0.29 5.37 7.16
C SER A 170 -0.31 6.77 7.28
N VAL A 171 -1.64 6.88 7.41
CA VAL A 171 -2.36 8.15 7.45
C VAL A 171 -3.30 8.27 8.66
N GLY A 172 -2.95 7.67 9.78
CA GLY A 172 -3.64 7.86 11.07
C GLY A 172 -4.47 6.67 11.55
N GLY A 173 -4.43 5.52 10.86
CA GLY A 173 -5.09 4.30 11.33
C GLY A 173 -6.61 4.31 11.17
N MET A 174 -7.14 5.11 10.26
CA MET A 174 -8.58 5.09 9.95
C MET A 174 -8.94 3.78 9.22
N PRO A 175 -10.18 3.27 9.40
CA PRO A 175 -10.63 2.08 8.70
C PRO A 175 -10.58 2.28 7.19
N THR A 176 -10.19 1.25 6.46
CA THR A 176 -10.30 1.20 5.01
C THR A 176 -11.75 0.94 4.61
N GLY A 177 -12.07 1.15 3.32
CA GLY A 177 -13.37 0.74 2.77
C GLY A 177 -13.54 -0.79 2.65
N CYS A 178 -12.61 -1.56 3.20
CA CYS A 178 -12.55 -3.01 3.10
C CYS A 178 -13.08 -3.74 4.33
N VAL A 179 -13.49 -3.01 5.36
CA VAL A 179 -14.06 -3.62 6.56
C VAL A 179 -15.22 -4.54 6.20
N GLY A 180 -15.06 -5.83 6.53
CA GLY A 180 -16.04 -6.87 6.18
C GLY A 180 -15.97 -7.38 4.73
N LEU A 181 -15.01 -6.92 3.91
CA LEU A 181 -14.77 -7.45 2.57
C LEU A 181 -13.84 -8.66 2.63
N SER A 182 -14.28 -9.80 2.12
CA SER A 182 -13.43 -10.97 1.94
C SER A 182 -12.71 -10.92 0.59
N TYR A 183 -11.42 -10.56 0.59
CA TYR A 183 -10.58 -10.63 -0.62
C TYR A 183 -10.45 -12.06 -1.15
N ALA A 184 -10.45 -13.06 -0.27
CA ALA A 184 -10.44 -14.46 -0.69
C ALA A 184 -11.67 -14.82 -1.53
N GLU A 185 -12.86 -14.38 -1.12
CA GLU A 185 -14.10 -14.62 -1.91
C GLU A 185 -14.08 -13.82 -3.22
N VAL A 186 -13.58 -12.59 -3.22
CA VAL A 186 -13.39 -11.82 -4.45
C VAL A 186 -12.46 -12.55 -5.41
N ALA A 187 -11.30 -12.99 -4.95
CA ALA A 187 -10.31 -13.70 -5.76
C ALA A 187 -10.89 -15.00 -6.37
N ARG A 188 -11.63 -15.80 -5.57
CA ARG A 188 -12.33 -17.00 -6.06
C ARG A 188 -13.36 -16.64 -7.13
N THR A 189 -14.15 -15.59 -6.89
CA THR A 189 -15.22 -15.15 -7.79
C THR A 189 -14.69 -14.68 -9.15
N VAL A 190 -13.56 -13.96 -9.17
CA VAL A 190 -12.94 -13.48 -10.41
C VAL A 190 -12.12 -14.56 -11.12
N GLY A 191 -11.87 -15.73 -10.51
CA GLY A 191 -11.31 -16.91 -11.14
C GLY A 191 -9.85 -17.21 -10.84
N TYR A 192 -9.29 -16.77 -9.69
CA TYR A 192 -8.02 -17.30 -9.20
C TYR A 192 -8.14 -18.81 -8.94
N GLU A 193 -7.17 -19.58 -9.40
CA GLU A 193 -7.23 -21.06 -9.35
C GLU A 193 -7.00 -21.62 -7.95
N ALA A 194 -6.10 -20.98 -7.18
CA ALA A 194 -5.83 -21.31 -5.79
C ALA A 194 -5.98 -20.07 -4.92
N VAL A 195 -6.77 -20.15 -3.86
CA VAL A 195 -7.02 -19.04 -2.93
C VAL A 195 -7.02 -19.55 -1.50
N TYR A 196 -6.14 -18.99 -0.71
CA TYR A 196 -5.98 -19.30 0.71
C TYR A 196 -6.41 -18.11 1.55
N TYR A 197 -7.03 -18.39 2.69
CA TYR A 197 -7.26 -17.45 3.77
C TYR A 197 -6.39 -17.90 4.93
N ILE A 198 -5.56 -17.02 5.46
CA ILE A 198 -4.50 -17.36 6.41
C ILE A 198 -4.63 -16.48 7.65
N ASP A 199 -4.81 -17.10 8.81
CA ASP A 199 -4.94 -16.45 10.10
C ASP A 199 -3.80 -16.78 11.07
N THR A 200 -2.99 -17.80 10.75
CA THR A 200 -1.90 -18.25 11.61
C THR A 200 -0.57 -18.34 10.88
N MET A 201 0.51 -18.24 11.63
CA MET A 201 1.87 -18.36 11.07
C MET A 201 2.14 -19.80 10.57
N GLU A 202 1.54 -20.80 11.20
CA GLU A 202 1.64 -22.20 10.80
C GLU A 202 1.01 -22.43 9.43
N GLU A 203 -0.19 -21.88 9.21
CA GLU A 203 -0.85 -21.94 7.90
C GLU A 203 -0.03 -21.21 6.82
N LEU A 204 0.52 -20.04 7.14
CA LEU A 204 1.39 -19.31 6.23
C LEU A 204 2.58 -20.17 5.79
N LYS A 205 3.30 -20.77 6.73
CA LYS A 205 4.44 -21.63 6.45
C LYS A 205 4.06 -22.82 5.58
N GLN A 206 2.93 -23.45 5.87
CA GLN A 206 2.45 -24.58 5.10
C GLN A 206 2.12 -24.17 3.65
N VAL A 207 1.37 -23.08 3.47
CA VAL A 207 1.03 -22.59 2.13
C VAL A 207 2.29 -22.17 1.36
N LEU A 208 3.24 -21.46 1.98
CA LEU A 208 4.49 -21.07 1.33
C LEU A 208 5.34 -22.29 0.90
N HIS A 209 5.27 -23.40 1.66
CA HIS A 209 5.90 -24.66 1.28
C HIS A 209 5.17 -25.30 0.08
N ASP A 210 3.84 -25.38 0.12
CA ASP A 210 3.02 -26.11 -0.86
C ASP A 210 2.96 -25.43 -2.24
N ILE A 211 3.13 -24.11 -2.29
CA ILE A 211 3.18 -23.37 -3.56
C ILE A 211 4.54 -23.44 -4.27
N LYS A 212 5.59 -24.02 -3.63
CA LYS A 212 6.87 -24.23 -4.29
C LYS A 212 6.74 -25.40 -5.27
N PRO A 213 7.37 -25.30 -6.46
CA PRO A 213 7.48 -26.45 -7.36
C PRO A 213 8.32 -27.55 -6.72
N GLU A 214 7.95 -28.82 -7.00
CA GLU A 214 8.78 -29.98 -6.65
C GLU A 214 10.13 -29.96 -7.37
#